data_0f420d3c737adf1a907a14b8c6f27754
#
_entry.id   0f420d3c737adf1a907a14b8c6f27754
#
_cell.length_a   1.000
_cell.length_b   1.000
_cell.length_c   1.000
_cell.angle_alpha   90.00
_cell.angle_beta   90.00
_cell.angle_gamma   90.00
#
_symmetry.space_group_name_H-M   'P 1'
#
loop_
_entity.id
_entity.type
_entity.pdbx_description
1 polymer ?
#
loop_
_entity_poly.entity_id
_entity_poly.type
_entity_poly.pdbx_seq_one_letter_code
_entity_poly.pdbx_strand_id
1 'polypeptide(L)'
;RIRDHLVDYLDIEVPKGDEVKRVLMKADHEYVSDKVFKYLPLLEDDFQEDTQGKSYFFYQNGFVEVTARGYERRPYSELDGLVWEESVKDREFYDLGFEGKPDESEYAKFAWNAMGREENRYLYLTSNLGYVQHSYKDRAEAFVTVLTDEDASEYANGRTGKSLLVRGLSYTCAFKPYEARGY
;
A
#
# COMPACT_ATOMS: atom_id res chain seq x y z
N ARG A 1 6.69 10.98 17.72
CA ARG A 1 5.43 10.37 17.25
C ARG A 1 4.52 9.91 18.40
N ILE A 2 4.91 8.95 19.29
CA ILE A 2 4.07 8.49 20.41
C ILE A 2 3.72 9.66 21.35
N ARG A 3 4.71 10.49 21.66
CA ARG A 3 4.52 11.68 22.51
C ARG A 3 3.52 12.66 21.90
N ASP A 4 3.65 12.96 20.63
CA ASP A 4 2.78 13.89 19.90
C ASP A 4 1.34 13.36 19.90
N HIS A 5 1.17 12.08 19.61
CA HIS A 5 -0.13 11.42 19.65
C HIS A 5 -0.78 11.44 21.06
N LEU A 6 0.01 11.19 22.13
CA LEU A 6 -0.48 11.29 23.49
C LEU A 6 -0.92 12.72 23.86
N VAL A 7 -0.19 13.73 23.39
CA VAL A 7 -0.56 15.13 23.61
C VAL A 7 -1.87 15.46 22.92
N ASP A 8 -2.02 15.07 21.67
CA ASP A 8 -3.24 15.29 20.88
C ASP A 8 -4.44 14.56 21.49
N TYR A 9 -4.27 13.32 21.94
CA TYR A 9 -5.30 12.54 22.62
C TYR A 9 -5.78 13.22 23.92
N LEU A 10 -4.87 13.73 24.73
CA LEU A 10 -5.18 14.41 25.98
C LEU A 10 -5.92 15.73 25.75
N ASP A 11 -5.72 16.39 24.62
CA ASP A 11 -6.42 17.63 24.27
C ASP A 11 -7.88 17.39 23.85
N ILE A 12 -8.18 16.22 23.30
CA ILE A 12 -9.48 15.92 22.68
C ILE A 12 -10.37 15.06 23.60
N GLU A 13 -9.81 14.04 24.23
CA GLU A 13 -10.60 12.92 24.79
C GLU A 13 -10.62 12.87 26.34
N VAL A 14 -9.74 13.58 27.04
CA VAL A 14 -9.55 13.37 28.49
C VAL A 14 -10.02 14.57 29.32
N PRO A 15 -11.01 14.40 30.24
CA PRO A 15 -11.33 15.43 31.23
C PRO A 15 -10.08 15.78 32.05
N LYS A 16 -9.74 17.08 32.14
CA LYS A 16 -8.49 17.58 32.74
C LYS A 16 -7.20 17.21 32.02
N GLY A 17 -7.27 16.97 30.70
CA GLY A 17 -6.13 16.68 29.87
C GLY A 17 -4.97 17.65 30.02
N ASP A 18 -5.24 18.93 30.22
CA ASP A 18 -4.25 19.99 30.48
C ASP A 18 -3.38 19.75 31.72
N GLU A 19 -3.95 19.19 32.80
CA GLU A 19 -3.19 18.88 34.01
C GLU A 19 -2.26 17.69 33.77
N VAL A 20 -2.79 16.65 33.13
CA VAL A 20 -2.03 15.44 32.74
C VAL A 20 -0.92 15.81 31.76
N LYS A 21 -1.22 16.65 30.78
CA LYS A 21 -0.25 17.16 29.79
C LYS A 21 0.92 17.89 30.44
N ARG A 22 0.66 18.75 31.45
CA ARG A 22 1.71 19.43 32.22
C ARG A 22 2.62 18.46 32.98
N VAL A 23 2.05 17.40 33.56
CA VAL A 23 2.84 16.35 34.24
C VAL A 23 3.68 15.57 33.24
N LEU A 24 3.10 15.14 32.13
CA LEU A 24 3.83 14.44 31.07
C LEU A 24 4.96 15.29 30.48
N MET A 25 4.73 16.58 30.25
CA MET A 25 5.77 17.48 29.71
C MET A 25 6.93 17.72 30.68
N LYS A 26 6.71 17.63 32.00
CA LYS A 26 7.75 17.80 33.01
C LYS A 26 8.63 16.56 33.18
N ALA A 27 8.09 15.39 32.94
CA ALA A 27 8.74 14.11 33.21
C ALA A 27 8.59 13.15 32.01
N ASP A 28 8.65 13.65 30.77
CA ASP A 28 8.46 12.87 29.55
C ASP A 28 9.48 11.72 29.44
N HIS A 29 10.73 11.94 29.85
CA HIS A 29 11.76 10.93 29.88
C HIS A 29 11.54 9.83 30.93
N GLU A 30 10.69 10.07 31.94
CA GLU A 30 10.31 9.05 32.93
C GLU A 30 9.11 8.23 32.45
N TYR A 31 8.13 8.85 31.80
CA TYR A 31 6.88 8.21 31.41
C TYR A 31 6.86 7.73 29.96
N VAL A 32 7.60 8.39 29.08
CA VAL A 32 7.66 8.07 27.63
C VAL A 32 9.11 7.71 27.28
N SER A 33 9.58 6.57 27.74
CA SER A 33 10.94 6.08 27.47
C SER A 33 10.93 4.61 27.10
N ASP A 34 11.96 4.17 26.38
CA ASP A 34 12.15 2.76 26.02
C ASP A 34 12.18 1.83 27.27
N LYS A 35 12.57 2.36 28.44
CA LYS A 35 12.55 1.60 29.69
C LYS A 35 11.12 1.29 30.14
N VAL A 36 10.21 2.23 30.00
CA VAL A 36 8.79 2.05 30.36
C VAL A 36 8.10 1.17 29.34
N PHE A 37 8.35 1.38 28.07
CA PHE A 37 7.76 0.56 27.00
C PHE A 37 8.09 -0.93 27.10
N LYS A 38 9.25 -1.29 27.62
CA LYS A 38 9.62 -2.70 27.87
C LYS A 38 8.72 -3.42 28.88
N TYR A 39 8.02 -2.70 29.73
CA TYR A 39 7.12 -3.27 30.74
C TYR A 39 5.65 -3.24 30.30
N LEU A 40 5.34 -2.64 29.16
CA LEU A 40 4.00 -2.74 28.61
C LEU A 40 3.78 -4.15 28.07
N PRO A 41 2.58 -4.72 28.27
CA PRO A 41 2.25 -5.98 27.65
C PRO A 41 2.41 -5.84 26.12
N LEU A 42 2.98 -6.85 25.50
CA LEU A 42 2.99 -6.91 24.03
C LEU A 42 1.54 -6.97 23.58
N LEU A 43 1.17 -6.03 22.76
CA LEU A 43 -0.11 -6.05 22.09
C LEU A 43 -0.03 -7.20 21.06
N GLU A 44 -0.81 -8.23 21.27
CA GLU A 44 -1.00 -9.29 20.27
C GLU A 44 -2.00 -8.76 19.24
N ASP A 45 -1.54 -7.86 18.39
CA ASP A 45 -2.37 -7.30 17.34
C ASP A 45 -2.24 -8.15 16.09
N ASP A 46 -3.32 -8.76 15.71
CA ASP A 46 -3.46 -9.37 14.40
C ASP A 46 -3.70 -8.27 13.36
N PHE A 47 -2.62 -7.76 12.78
CA PHE A 47 -2.72 -6.90 11.61
C PHE A 47 -3.17 -7.70 10.40
N GLN A 48 -4.13 -7.13 9.66
CA GLN A 48 -4.55 -7.72 8.40
C GLN A 48 -3.43 -7.64 7.37
N GLU A 49 -2.90 -8.78 7.00
CA GLU A 49 -1.86 -8.92 5.99
C GLU A 49 -2.37 -9.71 4.78
N ASP A 50 -1.72 -9.52 3.65
CA ASP A 50 -1.93 -10.37 2.49
C ASP A 50 -1.48 -11.82 2.80
N THR A 51 -2.20 -12.77 2.24
CA THR A 51 -1.84 -14.20 2.29
C THR A 51 -1.53 -14.71 0.89
N GLN A 52 -1.09 -15.95 0.76
CA GLN A 52 -0.82 -16.55 -0.56
C GLN A 52 -2.02 -16.47 -1.51
N GLY A 53 -3.24 -16.53 -1.01
CA GLY A 53 -4.46 -16.56 -1.82
C GLY A 53 -5.30 -15.29 -1.79
N LYS A 54 -4.93 -14.29 -1.00
CA LYS A 54 -5.72 -13.09 -0.79
C LYS A 54 -4.83 -11.86 -0.70
N SER A 55 -5.28 -10.77 -1.30
CA SER A 55 -4.71 -9.44 -1.15
C SER A 55 -5.77 -8.45 -0.69
N TYR A 56 -5.36 -7.45 0.10
CA TYR A 56 -6.26 -6.49 0.71
C TYR A 56 -5.87 -5.06 0.34
N PHE A 57 -6.86 -4.27 -0.07
CA PHE A 57 -6.70 -2.86 -0.37
C PHE A 57 -7.69 -2.05 0.46
N PHE A 58 -7.18 -1.11 1.26
CA PHE A 58 -7.96 -0.36 2.23
C PHE A 58 -8.32 1.02 1.70
N TYR A 59 -9.60 1.39 1.82
CA TYR A 59 -10.18 2.66 1.37
C TYR A 59 -11.04 3.27 2.47
N GLN A 60 -11.44 4.53 2.36
CA GLN A 60 -12.25 5.21 3.38
C GLN A 60 -13.60 4.53 3.63
N ASN A 61 -14.20 3.95 2.60
CA ASN A 61 -15.53 3.33 2.67
C ASN A 61 -15.50 1.80 2.85
N GLY A 62 -14.38 1.20 3.23
CA GLY A 62 -14.20 -0.23 3.44
C GLY A 62 -12.93 -0.77 2.81
N PHE A 63 -12.81 -2.06 2.74
CA PHE A 63 -11.68 -2.71 2.11
C PHE A 63 -12.09 -3.58 0.93
N VAL A 64 -11.17 -3.82 0.01
CA VAL A 64 -11.35 -4.71 -1.14
C VAL A 64 -10.50 -5.95 -0.91
N GLU A 65 -11.15 -7.10 -0.81
CA GLU A 65 -10.50 -8.42 -0.81
C GLU A 65 -10.38 -8.91 -2.25
N VAL A 66 -9.17 -9.21 -2.69
CA VAL A 66 -8.87 -9.76 -4.01
C VAL A 66 -8.42 -11.20 -3.88
N THR A 67 -9.01 -12.08 -4.66
CA THR A 67 -8.72 -13.52 -4.70
C THR A 67 -8.58 -14.00 -6.14
N ALA A 68 -8.22 -15.26 -6.35
CA ALA A 68 -8.22 -15.87 -7.68
C ALA A 68 -9.61 -15.92 -8.35
N ARG A 69 -10.69 -15.69 -7.58
CA ARG A 69 -12.07 -15.69 -8.10
C ARG A 69 -12.57 -14.31 -8.51
N GLY A 70 -11.80 -13.26 -8.18
CA GLY A 70 -12.16 -11.87 -8.40
C GLY A 70 -11.99 -11.03 -7.15
N TYR A 71 -12.66 -9.90 -7.07
CA TYR A 71 -12.59 -8.99 -5.94
C TYR A 71 -13.96 -8.69 -5.36
N GLU A 72 -13.99 -8.36 -4.07
CA GLU A 72 -15.19 -7.98 -3.34
C GLU A 72 -14.89 -6.82 -2.40
N ARG A 73 -15.74 -5.79 -2.38
CA ARG A 73 -15.68 -4.73 -1.40
C ARG A 73 -16.46 -5.13 -0.15
N ARG A 74 -15.82 -5.02 1.02
CA ARG A 74 -16.39 -5.36 2.32
C ARG A 74 -16.27 -4.19 3.30
N PRO A 75 -17.21 -4.05 4.25
CA PRO A 75 -17.12 -3.04 5.31
C PRO A 75 -16.04 -3.42 6.33
N TYR A 76 -15.44 -2.45 7.01
CA TYR A 76 -14.45 -2.70 8.06
C TYR A 76 -14.97 -3.52 9.24
N SER A 77 -16.29 -3.56 9.46
CA SER A 77 -16.91 -4.43 10.48
C SER A 77 -16.74 -5.94 10.24
N GLU A 78 -16.33 -6.32 9.02
CA GLU A 78 -16.04 -7.69 8.62
C GLU A 78 -14.54 -8.01 8.58
N LEU A 79 -13.70 -7.06 8.97
CA LEU A 79 -12.27 -7.25 9.02
C LEU A 79 -11.87 -7.96 10.30
N ASP A 80 -11.14 -9.05 10.19
CA ASP A 80 -10.64 -9.87 11.31
C ASP A 80 -9.27 -9.37 11.79
N GLY A 81 -9.09 -8.09 11.99
CA GLY A 81 -7.79 -7.59 12.40
C GLY A 81 -7.71 -6.08 12.34
N LEU A 82 -6.55 -5.57 12.67
CA LEU A 82 -6.24 -4.15 12.60
C LEU A 82 -5.61 -3.80 11.26
N VAL A 83 -5.77 -2.56 10.87
CA VAL A 83 -5.10 -2.00 9.70
C VAL A 83 -4.40 -0.70 10.10
N TRP A 84 -3.21 -0.48 9.59
CA TRP A 84 -2.52 0.78 9.78
C TRP A 84 -3.28 1.91 9.07
N GLU A 85 -3.53 3.02 9.75
CA GLU A 85 -4.15 4.20 9.16
C GLU A 85 -3.42 4.65 7.87
N GLU A 86 -2.10 4.58 7.88
CA GLU A 86 -1.24 4.91 6.74
C GLU A 86 -1.46 3.98 5.52
N SER A 87 -2.07 2.81 5.73
CA SER A 87 -2.41 1.86 4.65
C SER A 87 -3.76 2.17 4.02
N VAL A 88 -4.62 2.93 4.73
CA VAL A 88 -5.93 3.34 4.22
C VAL A 88 -5.73 4.46 3.18
N LYS A 89 -6.24 4.25 1.98
CA LYS A 89 -6.16 5.25 0.91
C LYS A 89 -7.11 6.41 1.21
N ASP A 90 -6.64 7.64 1.03
CA ASP A 90 -7.42 8.86 1.22
C ASP A 90 -8.42 9.06 0.06
N ARG A 91 -9.24 8.05 -0.17
CA ARG A 91 -10.34 8.03 -1.15
C ARG A 91 -11.29 6.86 -0.89
N GLU A 92 -12.48 6.95 -1.44
CA GLU A 92 -13.43 5.85 -1.48
C GLU A 92 -13.15 4.91 -2.67
N PHE A 93 -13.52 3.65 -2.51
CA PHE A 93 -13.56 2.70 -3.61
C PHE A 93 -14.93 2.74 -4.28
N TYR A 94 -14.93 2.88 -5.59
CA TYR A 94 -16.10 2.76 -6.43
C TYR A 94 -15.90 1.61 -7.42
N ASP A 95 -16.80 0.63 -7.35
CA ASP A 95 -16.80 -0.46 -8.31
C ASP A 95 -17.44 0.03 -9.62
N LEU A 96 -16.64 0.08 -10.66
CA LEU A 96 -17.05 0.46 -12.01
C LEU A 96 -17.42 -0.75 -12.86
N GLY A 97 -17.38 -1.96 -12.29
CA GLY A 97 -17.67 -3.20 -13.01
C GLY A 97 -16.63 -3.53 -14.10
N PHE A 98 -15.38 -3.07 -13.94
CA PHE A 98 -14.33 -3.37 -14.90
C PHE A 98 -13.89 -4.83 -14.79
N GLU A 99 -13.68 -5.47 -15.94
CA GLU A 99 -13.26 -6.87 -16.07
C GLU A 99 -11.76 -6.99 -16.44
N GLY A 100 -11.04 -5.87 -16.49
CA GLY A 100 -9.62 -5.82 -16.85
C GLY A 100 -9.37 -5.79 -18.35
N LYS A 101 -10.37 -5.47 -19.15
CA LYS A 101 -10.23 -5.34 -20.61
C LYS A 101 -9.45 -4.06 -20.97
N PRO A 102 -8.71 -4.10 -22.10
CA PRO A 102 -7.88 -2.94 -22.50
C PRO A 102 -8.63 -1.64 -22.78
N ASP A 103 -9.90 -1.70 -23.07
CA ASP A 103 -10.74 -0.54 -23.46
C ASP A 103 -11.52 0.09 -22.30
N GLU A 104 -11.48 -0.52 -21.11
CA GLU A 104 -12.26 -0.07 -19.95
C GLU A 104 -11.75 1.17 -19.27
N SER A 105 -10.45 1.44 -19.36
CA SER A 105 -9.83 2.63 -18.76
C SER A 105 -8.69 3.18 -19.59
N GLU A 106 -8.37 4.47 -19.42
CA GLU A 106 -7.22 5.09 -20.10
C GLU A 106 -5.88 4.44 -19.68
N TYR A 107 -5.77 3.98 -18.45
CA TYR A 107 -4.59 3.26 -18.00
C TYR A 107 -4.48 1.87 -18.68
N ALA A 108 -5.59 1.15 -18.79
CA ALA A 108 -5.62 -0.14 -19.48
C ALA A 108 -5.29 0.01 -20.97
N LYS A 109 -5.87 1.02 -21.64
CA LYS A 109 -5.53 1.37 -23.03
C LYS A 109 -4.06 1.72 -23.21
N PHE A 110 -3.51 2.50 -22.28
CA PHE A 110 -2.10 2.86 -22.30
C PHE A 110 -1.22 1.61 -22.16
N ALA A 111 -1.51 0.74 -21.16
CA ALA A 111 -0.78 -0.51 -20.94
C ALA A 111 -0.86 -1.45 -22.16
N TRP A 112 -2.05 -1.57 -22.77
CA TRP A 112 -2.28 -2.34 -23.98
C TRP A 112 -1.44 -1.83 -25.17
N ASN A 113 -1.44 -0.51 -25.38
CA ASN A 113 -0.65 0.11 -26.44
C ASN A 113 0.86 -0.06 -26.20
N ALA A 114 1.31 0.07 -24.94
CA ALA A 114 2.71 -0.12 -24.56
C ALA A 114 3.21 -1.57 -24.81
N MET A 115 2.28 -2.53 -24.74
CA MET A 115 2.55 -3.94 -25.03
C MET A 115 2.39 -4.31 -26.52
N GLY A 116 2.29 -3.32 -27.41
CA GLY A 116 2.17 -3.54 -28.85
C GLY A 116 0.81 -4.09 -29.27
N ARG A 117 -0.20 -4.00 -28.40
CA ARG A 117 -1.57 -4.56 -28.59
C ARG A 117 -1.56 -6.07 -28.73
N GLU A 118 -0.64 -6.73 -28.06
CA GLU A 118 -0.50 -8.18 -28.05
C GLU A 118 -1.02 -8.76 -26.74
N GLU A 119 -1.98 -9.67 -26.80
CA GLU A 119 -2.70 -10.22 -25.66
C GLU A 119 -1.76 -10.88 -24.64
N ASN A 120 -0.85 -11.72 -25.10
CA ASN A 120 0.08 -12.43 -24.20
C ASN A 120 1.03 -11.47 -23.48
N ARG A 121 1.51 -10.42 -24.15
CA ARG A 121 2.34 -9.39 -23.52
C ARG A 121 1.55 -8.56 -22.50
N TYR A 122 0.31 -8.24 -22.82
CA TYR A 122 -0.58 -7.52 -21.89
C TYR A 122 -0.89 -8.35 -20.65
N LEU A 123 -1.25 -9.62 -20.82
CA LEU A 123 -1.47 -10.54 -19.70
C LEU A 123 -0.21 -10.71 -18.84
N TYR A 124 0.95 -10.82 -19.45
CA TYR A 124 2.22 -10.89 -18.74
C TYR A 124 2.49 -9.62 -17.94
N LEU A 125 2.29 -8.44 -18.52
CA LEU A 125 2.43 -7.16 -17.82
C LEU A 125 1.47 -7.06 -16.65
N THR A 126 0.17 -7.30 -16.86
CA THR A 126 -0.85 -7.17 -15.81
C THR A 126 -0.63 -8.16 -14.67
N SER A 127 -0.19 -9.38 -14.96
CA SER A 127 0.20 -10.38 -13.96
C SER A 127 1.39 -9.90 -13.11
N ASN A 128 2.41 -9.31 -13.75
CA ASN A 128 3.55 -8.74 -13.02
C ASN A 128 3.15 -7.52 -12.18
N LEU A 129 2.29 -6.65 -12.69
CA LEU A 129 1.77 -5.51 -11.93
C LEU A 129 0.96 -5.99 -10.70
N GLY A 130 0.16 -7.03 -10.85
CA GLY A 130 -0.56 -7.66 -9.74
C GLY A 130 0.40 -8.26 -8.71
N TYR A 131 1.41 -9.00 -9.16
CA TYR A 131 2.44 -9.56 -8.28
C TYR A 131 3.16 -8.49 -7.45
N VAL A 132 3.52 -7.36 -8.07
CA VAL A 132 4.20 -6.25 -7.35
C VAL A 132 3.29 -5.61 -6.30
N GLN A 133 1.99 -5.54 -6.56
CA GLN A 133 1.02 -4.97 -5.60
C GLN A 133 0.72 -5.88 -4.41
N HIS A 134 0.82 -7.18 -4.59
CA HIS A 134 0.61 -8.17 -3.54
C HIS A 134 1.77 -8.12 -2.54
N SER A 135 1.47 -7.89 -1.26
CA SER A 135 2.52 -7.75 -0.22
C SER A 135 3.09 -9.09 0.25
N TYR A 136 2.30 -10.16 0.20
CA TYR A 136 2.80 -11.51 0.49
C TYR A 136 3.82 -11.95 -0.57
N LYS A 137 4.99 -12.37 -0.11
CA LYS A 137 6.03 -12.94 -0.96
C LYS A 137 6.53 -14.24 -0.30
N ASP A 138 6.52 -15.31 -1.07
CA ASP A 138 7.23 -16.51 -0.65
C ASP A 138 8.74 -16.20 -0.63
N ARG A 139 9.39 -16.44 0.51
CA ARG A 139 10.82 -16.15 0.67
C ARG A 139 11.70 -17.02 -0.22
N ALA A 140 11.21 -18.20 -0.60
CA ALA A 140 11.93 -19.12 -1.48
C ALA A 140 11.76 -18.75 -2.98
N GLU A 141 10.68 -18.03 -3.34
CA GLU A 141 10.28 -17.78 -4.73
C GLU A 141 9.96 -16.30 -5.00
N ALA A 142 10.65 -15.38 -4.32
CA ALA A 142 10.46 -13.96 -4.56
C ALA A 142 11.16 -13.52 -5.87
N PHE A 143 10.41 -12.84 -6.75
CA PHE A 143 10.89 -12.34 -8.02
C PHE A 143 11.04 -10.83 -8.02
N VAL A 144 11.99 -10.33 -8.79
CA VAL A 144 12.16 -8.92 -9.11
C VAL A 144 11.59 -8.66 -10.50
N THR A 145 10.66 -7.71 -10.60
CA THR A 145 10.13 -7.27 -11.89
C THR A 145 11.01 -6.15 -12.47
N VAL A 146 11.55 -6.37 -13.65
CA VAL A 146 12.39 -5.39 -14.37
C VAL A 146 11.68 -4.98 -15.66
N LEU A 147 11.43 -3.69 -15.84
CA LEU A 147 10.87 -3.13 -17.07
C LEU A 147 11.99 -2.63 -17.97
N THR A 148 12.13 -3.25 -19.15
CA THR A 148 13.11 -2.87 -20.17
C THR A 148 12.42 -2.47 -21.47
N ASP A 149 13.14 -1.77 -22.32
CA ASP A 149 12.70 -1.56 -23.71
C ASP A 149 12.96 -2.82 -24.52
N GLU A 150 12.15 -3.06 -25.56
CA GLU A 150 12.29 -4.20 -26.46
C GLU A 150 13.64 -4.13 -27.22
N ASP A 151 13.97 -2.94 -27.70
CA ASP A 151 15.25 -2.67 -28.34
C ASP A 151 16.27 -2.18 -27.30
N ALA A 152 17.16 -3.06 -26.88
CA ALA A 152 18.32 -2.72 -26.07
C ALA A 152 19.39 -2.02 -26.94
N SER A 153 19.11 -0.78 -27.39
CA SER A 153 20.13 0.02 -28.06
C SER A 153 21.14 0.56 -27.05
N GLU A 154 22.39 0.78 -27.43
CA GLU A 154 23.43 1.37 -26.58
C GLU A 154 23.04 2.78 -26.05
N TYR A 155 22.05 3.41 -26.66
CA TYR A 155 21.48 4.68 -26.24
C TYR A 155 20.08 4.43 -25.66
N ALA A 156 19.94 4.66 -24.36
CA ALA A 156 18.64 4.61 -23.69
C ALA A 156 17.68 5.62 -24.31
N ASN A 157 16.80 5.16 -25.19
CA ASN A 157 15.69 5.93 -25.73
C ASN A 157 14.65 6.11 -24.61
N GLY A 158 14.76 7.14 -23.81
CA GLY A 158 13.75 7.49 -22.80
C GLY A 158 12.36 7.68 -23.44
N ARG A 159 11.33 7.86 -22.60
CA ARG A 159 9.94 8.19 -23.02
C ARG A 159 9.10 7.02 -23.54
N THR A 160 9.45 5.78 -23.24
CA THR A 160 8.68 4.57 -23.58
C THR A 160 7.53 4.26 -22.63
N GLY A 161 7.30 5.11 -21.62
CA GLY A 161 6.15 4.98 -20.71
C GLY A 161 6.34 4.06 -19.50
N LYS A 162 7.50 3.43 -19.31
CA LYS A 162 7.79 2.55 -18.15
C LYS A 162 7.47 3.22 -16.80
N SER A 163 7.95 4.43 -16.60
CA SER A 163 7.69 5.19 -15.36
C SER A 163 6.21 5.52 -15.15
N LEU A 164 5.44 5.67 -16.23
CA LEU A 164 4.01 5.92 -16.15
C LEU A 164 3.25 4.66 -15.75
N LEU A 165 3.64 3.49 -16.25
CA LEU A 165 3.10 2.19 -15.83
C LEU A 165 3.29 1.99 -14.32
N VAL A 166 4.51 2.19 -13.84
CA VAL A 166 4.84 2.03 -12.42
C VAL A 166 4.13 3.08 -11.55
N ARG A 167 4.04 4.33 -12.02
CA ARG A 167 3.33 5.39 -11.30
C ARG A 167 1.85 5.06 -11.09
N GLY A 168 1.22 4.34 -12.00
CA GLY A 168 -0.15 3.84 -11.84
C GLY A 168 -0.33 3.01 -10.56
N LEU A 169 0.68 2.24 -10.16
CA LEU A 169 0.65 1.42 -8.94
C LEU A 169 0.58 2.26 -7.66
N SER A 170 1.09 3.49 -7.66
CA SER A 170 1.08 4.37 -6.47
C SER A 170 -0.33 4.71 -6.00
N TYR A 171 -1.33 4.53 -6.84
CA TYR A 171 -2.73 4.73 -6.47
C TYR A 171 -3.31 3.55 -5.67
N THR A 172 -2.72 2.38 -5.76
CA THR A 172 -3.22 1.16 -5.10
C THR A 172 -2.31 0.66 -3.99
N CYS A 173 -1.01 0.86 -4.09
CA CYS A 173 -0.06 0.43 -3.07
C CYS A 173 0.91 1.55 -2.66
N ALA A 174 1.55 1.41 -1.50
CA ALA A 174 2.61 2.32 -1.08
C ALA A 174 3.82 2.13 -1.99
N PHE A 175 4.10 3.10 -2.85
CA PHE A 175 5.21 3.10 -3.78
C PHE A 175 6.21 4.19 -3.39
N LYS A 176 7.45 3.79 -3.13
CA LYS A 176 8.56 4.73 -2.92
C LYS A 176 9.51 4.64 -4.10
N PRO A 177 9.55 5.65 -4.99
CA PRO A 177 10.55 5.67 -6.04
C PRO A 177 11.94 5.78 -5.42
N TYR A 178 12.82 4.87 -5.77
CA TYR A 178 14.23 4.96 -5.41
C TYR A 178 14.99 5.59 -6.58
N GLU A 179 15.46 6.81 -6.40
CA GLU A 179 16.38 7.44 -7.34
C GLU A 179 17.78 6.91 -7.06
N ALA A 180 18.25 5.98 -7.87
CA ALA A 180 19.65 5.64 -7.90
C ALA A 180 20.42 6.90 -8.36
N ARG A 181 20.96 7.67 -7.42
CA ARG A 181 21.95 8.70 -7.74
C ARG A 181 23.16 7.96 -8.29
N GLY A 182 23.45 8.19 -9.57
CA GLY A 182 24.56 7.58 -10.24
C GLY A 182 25.86 7.83 -9.44
N TYR A 183 26.66 6.78 -9.35
CA TYR A 183 28.03 6.85 -8.90
C TYR A 183 28.86 7.58 -9.95
#